data_3933a30741a846998aab331338eee342
#
_entry.id   3933a30741a846998aab331338eee342
#
_cell.length_a   1.000
_cell.length_b   1.000
_cell.length_c   1.000
_cell.angle_alpha   90.00
_cell.angle_beta   90.00
_cell.angle_gamma   90.00
#
_symmetry.space_group_name_H-M   'P 1'
#
loop_
_entity.id
_entity.type
_entity.pdbx_description
1 polymer ?
#
loop_
_entity_poly.entity_id
_entity_poly.type
_entity_poly.pdbx_seq_one_letter_code
_entity_poly.pdbx_strand_id
1 'polypeptide(L)'
;MNNLNIYFVGLSKNCLLTLKKNIDFINLLIKEGVGVEKIIIVDSDSNDGTKEYCKSLKNDNILFIEEDNVKNNFHNRIEILSHCRNIGLQNIEKTNDVLYIPIDLDIDLFSLIKPKSFIDLVKNFQNNKDIDALFPYSEPYYYDIFALRKQGWVDNNAVLQAHKLKQKFKIGSFFF
;
A
#
# COMPACT_ATOMS: atom_id res chain seq x y z
N MET A 1 -17.12 -18.09 13.03
CA MET A 1 -16.50 -16.83 12.53
C MET A 1 -15.71 -17.22 11.31
N ASN A 2 -16.04 -16.69 10.14
CA ASN A 2 -15.22 -16.94 8.96
C ASN A 2 -13.91 -16.19 9.17
N ASN A 3 -12.80 -16.93 9.29
CA ASN A 3 -11.49 -16.33 9.34
C ASN A 3 -11.17 -15.82 7.93
N LEU A 4 -11.02 -14.50 7.77
CA LEU A 4 -10.52 -13.94 6.53
C LEU A 4 -9.04 -14.30 6.36
N ASN A 5 -8.67 -14.70 5.17
CA ASN A 5 -7.28 -14.87 4.76
C ASN A 5 -6.71 -13.48 4.41
N ILE A 6 -5.85 -12.96 5.24
CA ILE A 6 -5.33 -11.60 5.09
C ILE A 6 -4.05 -11.60 4.27
N TYR A 7 -4.05 -10.87 3.17
CA TYR A 7 -2.89 -10.67 2.31
C TYR A 7 -2.41 -9.22 2.39
N PHE A 8 -1.20 -9.03 2.91
CA PHE A 8 -0.50 -7.77 2.77
C PHE A 8 0.27 -7.76 1.44
N VAL A 9 0.05 -6.76 0.62
CA VAL A 9 0.76 -6.62 -0.66
C VAL A 9 1.46 -5.28 -0.70
N GLY A 10 2.78 -5.32 -0.74
CA GLY A 10 3.61 -4.14 -0.70
C GLY A 10 4.61 -4.06 -1.85
N LEU A 11 4.84 -2.84 -2.33
CA LEU A 11 5.91 -2.55 -3.27
C LEU A 11 7.12 -2.04 -2.50
N SER A 12 8.30 -2.53 -2.87
CA SER A 12 9.56 -2.07 -2.29
C SER A 12 10.49 -1.49 -3.34
N LYS A 13 11.16 -0.41 -2.95
CA LYS A 13 12.27 0.17 -3.69
C LYS A 13 13.13 1.00 -2.75
N ASN A 14 14.36 0.53 -2.49
CA ASN A 14 15.30 1.23 -1.62
C ASN A 14 14.69 1.67 -0.28
N CYS A 15 14.07 0.72 0.41
CA CYS A 15 13.33 0.98 1.66
C CYS A 15 13.72 0.03 2.81
N LEU A 16 14.98 -0.43 2.84
CA LEU A 16 15.45 -1.45 3.80
C LEU A 16 15.05 -1.19 5.26
N LEU A 17 15.19 0.05 5.73
CA LEU A 17 14.93 0.37 7.15
C LEU A 17 13.44 0.33 7.48
N THR A 18 12.61 0.93 6.63
CA THR A 18 11.14 0.93 6.81
C THR A 18 10.56 -0.44 6.57
N LEU A 19 11.06 -1.17 5.57
CA LEU A 19 10.65 -2.55 5.31
C LEU A 19 10.85 -3.45 6.54
N LYS A 20 12.02 -3.38 7.21
CA LYS A 20 12.26 -4.15 8.44
C LYS A 20 11.21 -3.87 9.51
N LYS A 21 10.94 -2.59 9.77
CA LYS A 21 9.91 -2.19 10.74
C LYS A 21 8.51 -2.68 10.34
N ASN A 22 8.18 -2.63 9.05
CA ASN A 22 6.88 -3.08 8.57
C ASN A 22 6.72 -4.59 8.70
N ILE A 23 7.77 -5.37 8.44
CA ILE A 23 7.78 -6.81 8.73
C ILE A 23 7.61 -7.07 10.24
N ASP A 24 8.29 -6.32 11.09
CA ASP A 24 8.13 -6.43 12.53
C ASP A 24 6.70 -6.09 12.98
N PHE A 25 6.09 -5.06 12.39
CA PHE A 25 4.70 -4.70 12.63
C PHE A 25 3.76 -5.85 12.28
N ILE A 26 3.89 -6.44 11.08
CA ILE A 26 3.02 -7.52 10.62
C ILE A 26 3.27 -8.79 11.46
N ASN A 27 4.50 -9.11 11.80
CA ASN A 27 4.82 -10.23 12.69
C ASN A 27 4.18 -10.06 14.08
N LEU A 28 4.11 -8.83 14.58
CA LEU A 28 3.38 -8.55 15.83
C LEU A 28 1.87 -8.84 15.68
N LEU A 29 1.26 -8.45 14.55
CA LEU A 29 -0.15 -8.76 14.28
C LEU A 29 -0.39 -10.28 14.25
N ILE A 30 0.49 -11.03 13.59
CA ILE A 30 0.42 -12.51 13.54
C ILE A 30 0.49 -13.08 14.95
N LYS A 31 1.43 -12.60 15.77
CA LYS A 31 1.60 -13.04 17.16
C LYS A 31 0.37 -12.75 18.03
N GLU A 32 -0.34 -11.68 17.74
CA GLU A 32 -1.61 -11.30 18.40
C GLU A 32 -2.84 -12.02 17.82
N GLY A 33 -2.63 -12.99 16.92
CA GLY A 33 -3.69 -13.85 16.38
C GLY A 33 -4.42 -13.29 15.15
N VAL A 34 -3.86 -12.31 14.47
CA VAL A 34 -4.39 -11.89 13.17
C VAL A 34 -4.04 -12.93 12.11
N GLY A 35 -5.03 -13.43 11.39
CA GLY A 35 -4.90 -14.49 10.38
C GLY A 35 -4.24 -13.98 9.09
N VAL A 36 -2.95 -13.63 9.16
CA VAL A 36 -2.17 -13.24 7.98
C VAL A 36 -1.77 -14.49 7.21
N GLU A 37 -2.35 -14.66 6.03
CA GLU A 37 -2.06 -15.76 5.13
C GLU A 37 -0.71 -15.53 4.43
N LYS A 38 -0.52 -14.33 3.86
CA LYS A 38 0.70 -14.03 3.13
C LYS A 38 1.06 -12.53 3.14
N ILE A 39 2.36 -12.29 3.16
CA ILE A 39 2.98 -10.97 2.91
C ILE A 39 3.66 -11.06 1.55
N ILE A 40 3.12 -10.39 0.55
CA ILE A 40 3.65 -10.37 -0.81
C ILE A 40 4.43 -9.08 -0.99
N ILE A 41 5.72 -9.21 -1.26
CA ILE A 41 6.64 -8.08 -1.46
C ILE A 41 7.12 -8.12 -2.90
N VAL A 42 6.81 -7.09 -3.66
CA VAL A 42 7.31 -6.94 -5.04
C VAL A 42 8.35 -5.83 -5.06
N ASP A 43 9.60 -6.20 -5.31
CA ASP A 43 10.72 -5.25 -5.39
C ASP A 43 11.00 -4.85 -6.82
N SER A 44 11.24 -3.56 -7.03
CA SER A 44 11.64 -3.03 -8.33
C SER A 44 12.97 -2.31 -8.25
N ASP A 45 14.02 -2.96 -8.70
CA ASP A 45 15.35 -2.36 -8.87
C ASP A 45 15.96 -1.74 -7.58
N SER A 46 15.79 -2.35 -6.40
CA SER A 46 16.46 -1.90 -5.17
C SER A 46 17.96 -2.20 -5.20
N ASN A 47 18.75 -1.32 -4.59
CA ASN A 47 20.22 -1.44 -4.48
C ASN A 47 20.79 -1.01 -3.12
N ASP A 48 19.94 -0.92 -2.08
CA ASP A 48 20.28 -0.49 -0.72
C ASP A 48 20.34 -1.65 0.29
N GLY A 49 20.27 -2.91 -0.19
CA GLY A 49 20.18 -4.11 0.65
C GLY A 49 18.75 -4.60 0.89
N THR A 50 17.73 -3.92 0.34
CA THR A 50 16.32 -4.35 0.45
C THR A 50 16.10 -5.76 -0.10
N LYS A 51 16.64 -6.07 -1.30
CA LYS A 51 16.51 -7.37 -1.95
C LYS A 51 17.18 -8.49 -1.14
N GLU A 52 18.40 -8.27 -0.69
CA GLU A 52 19.17 -9.22 0.10
C GLU A 52 18.44 -9.54 1.41
N TYR A 53 17.88 -8.52 2.03
CA TYR A 53 17.06 -8.69 3.23
C TYR A 53 15.82 -9.53 2.92
N CYS A 54 15.04 -9.22 1.87
CA CYS A 54 13.87 -10.00 1.50
C CYS A 54 14.21 -11.46 1.22
N LYS A 55 15.31 -11.72 0.46
CA LYS A 55 15.81 -13.08 0.18
C LYS A 55 16.25 -13.84 1.45
N SER A 56 16.64 -13.12 2.49
CA SER A 56 17.04 -13.71 3.78
C SER A 56 15.87 -14.09 4.68
N LEU A 57 14.66 -13.57 4.40
CA LEU A 57 13.46 -13.85 5.18
C LEU A 57 13.00 -15.29 4.95
N LYS A 58 13.31 -16.17 5.89
CA LYS A 58 12.89 -17.59 5.88
C LYS A 58 11.54 -17.72 6.62
N ASN A 59 10.46 -17.35 5.97
CA ASN A 59 9.13 -17.44 6.52
C ASN A 59 8.16 -17.85 5.39
N ASP A 60 7.44 -18.96 5.59
CA ASP A 60 6.51 -19.50 4.59
C ASP A 60 5.37 -18.53 4.25
N ASN A 61 5.09 -17.59 5.16
CA ASN A 61 4.09 -16.55 4.94
C ASN A 61 4.62 -15.35 4.13
N ILE A 62 5.89 -15.34 3.72
CA ILE A 62 6.47 -14.25 2.92
C ILE A 62 6.72 -14.75 1.51
N LEU A 63 6.13 -14.07 0.54
CA LEU A 63 6.41 -14.23 -0.88
C LEU A 63 7.16 -12.99 -1.37
N PHE A 64 8.42 -13.17 -1.72
CA PHE A 64 9.24 -12.14 -2.34
C PHE A 64 9.33 -12.35 -3.84
N ILE A 65 9.02 -11.30 -4.60
CA ILE A 65 9.06 -11.27 -6.06
C ILE A 65 10.00 -10.15 -6.49
N GLU A 66 11.01 -10.50 -7.26
CA GLU A 66 12.01 -9.57 -7.75
C GLU A 66 11.70 -9.21 -9.22
N GLU A 67 11.44 -7.92 -9.46
CA GLU A 67 11.23 -7.36 -10.78
C GLU A 67 12.40 -6.46 -11.15
N ASP A 68 13.35 -7.00 -11.90
CA ASP A 68 14.54 -6.26 -12.31
C ASP A 68 14.36 -5.58 -13.68
N ASN A 69 15.07 -4.47 -13.85
CA ASN A 69 15.10 -3.70 -15.08
C ASN A 69 13.73 -3.18 -15.55
N VAL A 70 12.78 -2.99 -14.62
CA VAL A 70 11.42 -2.51 -14.96
C VAL A 70 11.44 -1.17 -15.69
N LYS A 71 12.43 -0.31 -15.40
CA LYS A 71 12.60 0.99 -16.08
C LYS A 71 12.88 0.86 -17.58
N ASN A 72 13.39 -0.27 -18.04
CA ASN A 72 13.66 -0.50 -19.45
C ASN A 72 12.38 -0.87 -20.21
N ASN A 73 11.38 -1.35 -19.50
CA ASN A 73 10.15 -1.88 -20.08
C ASN A 73 8.97 -0.89 -20.01
N PHE A 74 9.09 0.14 -19.16
CA PHE A 74 8.00 1.08 -18.89
C PHE A 74 8.49 2.53 -19.00
N HIS A 75 7.62 3.39 -19.57
CA HIS A 75 7.98 4.77 -19.88
C HIS A 75 7.87 5.72 -18.69
N ASN A 76 7.07 5.37 -17.68
CA ASN A 76 6.83 6.26 -16.54
C ASN A 76 6.59 5.48 -15.24
N ARG A 77 6.68 6.21 -14.12
CA ARG A 77 6.49 5.64 -12.77
C ARG A 77 5.13 4.98 -12.57
N ILE A 78 4.06 5.52 -13.17
CA ILE A 78 2.72 5.00 -12.96
C ILE A 78 2.57 3.60 -13.58
N GLU A 79 3.13 3.40 -14.77
CA GLU A 79 3.16 2.09 -15.43
C GLU A 79 3.94 1.06 -14.61
N ILE A 80 5.11 1.44 -14.07
CA ILE A 80 5.91 0.58 -13.18
C ILE A 80 5.10 0.18 -11.95
N LEU A 81 4.48 1.15 -11.27
CA LEU A 81 3.69 0.88 -10.07
C LEU A 81 2.48 -0.01 -10.38
N SER A 82 1.79 0.23 -11.49
CA SER A 82 0.67 -0.61 -11.94
C SER A 82 1.11 -2.03 -12.23
N HIS A 83 2.22 -2.21 -12.94
CA HIS A 83 2.80 -3.51 -13.23
C HIS A 83 3.11 -4.29 -11.94
N CYS A 84 3.89 -3.70 -11.04
CA CYS A 84 4.27 -4.34 -9.79
C CYS A 84 3.05 -4.66 -8.89
N ARG A 85 2.06 -3.76 -8.81
CA ARG A 85 0.81 -4.02 -8.06
C ARG A 85 0.02 -5.17 -8.67
N ASN A 86 -0.07 -5.26 -10.00
CA ASN A 86 -0.75 -6.36 -10.67
C ASN A 86 -0.07 -7.70 -10.41
N ILE A 87 1.27 -7.74 -10.40
CA ILE A 87 2.02 -8.95 -10.01
C ILE A 87 1.66 -9.35 -8.58
N GLY A 88 1.65 -8.41 -7.64
CA GLY A 88 1.25 -8.69 -6.26
C GLY A 88 -0.17 -9.26 -6.18
N LEU A 89 -1.13 -8.65 -6.87
CA LEU A 89 -2.53 -9.09 -6.90
C LEU A 89 -2.73 -10.47 -7.52
N GLN A 90 -1.94 -10.83 -8.54
CA GLN A 90 -2.02 -12.15 -9.20
C GLN A 90 -1.60 -13.30 -8.28
N ASN A 91 -0.87 -13.00 -7.21
CA ASN A 91 -0.40 -13.98 -6.22
C ASN A 91 -1.33 -14.10 -4.99
N ILE A 92 -2.48 -13.45 -5.01
CA ILE A 92 -3.54 -13.64 -4.02
C ILE A 92 -4.43 -14.80 -4.46
N GLU A 93 -4.73 -15.70 -3.54
CA GLU A 93 -5.68 -16.79 -3.81
C GLU A 93 -7.09 -16.23 -4.05
N LYS A 94 -7.73 -16.72 -5.10
CA LYS A 94 -9.09 -16.29 -5.48
C LYS A 94 -10.13 -17.09 -4.70
N THR A 95 -10.29 -16.75 -3.42
CA THR A 95 -11.34 -17.30 -2.54
C THR A 95 -12.27 -16.18 -2.08
N ASN A 96 -13.46 -16.55 -1.58
CA ASN A 96 -14.46 -15.55 -1.16
C ASN A 96 -14.14 -14.86 0.18
N ASP A 97 -13.16 -15.40 0.94
CA ASP A 97 -12.85 -14.94 2.29
C ASP A 97 -11.44 -14.30 2.35
N VAL A 98 -11.15 -13.41 1.41
CA VAL A 98 -9.86 -12.71 1.33
C VAL A 98 -9.99 -11.26 1.72
N LEU A 99 -9.12 -10.80 2.62
CA LEU A 99 -8.88 -9.39 2.89
C LEU A 99 -7.55 -8.95 2.27
N TYR A 100 -7.62 -8.16 1.22
CA TYR A 100 -6.47 -7.55 0.57
C TYR A 100 -6.11 -6.22 1.23
N ILE A 101 -4.87 -6.08 1.68
CA ILE A 101 -4.36 -4.88 2.32
C ILE A 101 -3.13 -4.38 1.53
N PRO A 102 -3.31 -3.38 0.65
CA PRO A 102 -2.17 -2.74 0.00
C PRO A 102 -1.41 -1.89 1.01
N ILE A 103 -0.07 -1.98 0.99
CA ILE A 103 0.80 -1.19 1.86
C ILE A 103 1.94 -0.56 1.06
N ASP A 104 2.34 0.64 1.44
CA ASP A 104 3.55 1.29 0.95
C ASP A 104 4.70 0.97 1.93
N LEU A 105 5.66 0.15 1.48
CA LEU A 105 6.73 -0.38 2.35
C LEU A 105 7.82 0.66 2.68
N ASP A 106 7.83 1.79 2.01
CA ASP A 106 8.67 2.94 2.30
C ASP A 106 8.12 3.86 3.41
N ILE A 107 6.91 3.57 3.90
CA ILE A 107 6.27 4.28 5.02
C ILE A 107 6.26 3.37 6.25
N ASP A 108 6.67 3.90 7.41
CA ASP A 108 6.70 3.18 8.68
C ASP A 108 5.28 3.01 9.24
N LEU A 109 4.76 1.77 9.23
CA LEU A 109 3.41 1.45 9.71
C LEU A 109 3.21 1.79 11.20
N PHE A 110 4.25 1.65 12.05
CA PHE A 110 4.15 2.04 13.45
C PHE A 110 3.89 3.54 13.64
N SER A 111 4.30 4.36 12.67
CA SER A 111 4.03 5.81 12.69
C SER A 111 2.60 6.15 12.28
N LEU A 112 1.93 5.27 11.54
CA LEU A 112 0.59 5.50 11.01
C LEU A 112 -0.50 4.99 11.95
N ILE A 113 -0.32 3.78 12.51
CA ILE A 113 -1.35 3.13 13.29
C ILE A 113 -0.74 2.26 14.40
N LYS A 114 -1.36 2.28 15.57
CA LYS A 114 -0.98 1.35 16.66
C LYS A 114 -1.44 -0.07 16.31
N PRO A 115 -0.62 -1.12 16.57
CA PRO A 115 -0.99 -2.51 16.29
C PRO A 115 -2.36 -2.91 16.86
N LYS A 116 -2.65 -2.51 18.11
CA LYS A 116 -3.97 -2.78 18.73
C LYS A 116 -5.12 -2.16 17.94
N SER A 117 -5.00 -0.90 17.52
CA SER A 117 -6.03 -0.22 16.72
C SER A 117 -6.23 -0.91 15.37
N PHE A 118 -5.17 -1.41 14.75
CA PHE A 118 -5.24 -2.18 13.52
C PHE A 118 -6.00 -3.50 13.72
N ILE A 119 -5.68 -4.23 14.81
CA ILE A 119 -6.37 -5.47 15.18
C ILE A 119 -7.87 -5.23 15.39
N ASP A 120 -8.22 -4.18 16.12
CA ASP A 120 -9.63 -3.81 16.36
C ASP A 120 -10.34 -3.46 15.04
N LEU A 121 -9.66 -2.76 14.13
CA LEU A 121 -10.17 -2.44 12.80
C LEU A 121 -10.47 -3.72 11.98
N VAL A 122 -9.52 -4.67 11.93
CA VAL A 122 -9.70 -5.94 11.23
C VAL A 122 -10.87 -6.73 11.82
N LYS A 123 -10.97 -6.83 13.15
CA LYS A 123 -12.09 -7.52 13.83
C LYS A 123 -13.44 -6.87 13.50
N ASN A 124 -13.49 -5.53 13.52
CA ASN A 124 -14.71 -4.81 13.15
C ASN A 124 -15.11 -5.06 11.71
N PHE A 125 -14.15 -5.09 10.79
CA PHE A 125 -14.39 -5.40 9.39
C PHE A 125 -14.93 -6.84 9.22
N GLN A 126 -14.32 -7.82 9.87
CA GLN A 126 -14.77 -9.22 9.84
C GLN A 126 -16.19 -9.41 10.37
N ASN A 127 -16.61 -8.61 11.33
CA ASN A 127 -17.94 -8.70 11.96
C ASN A 127 -19.03 -7.93 11.20
N ASN A 128 -18.65 -7.06 10.26
CA ASN A 128 -19.61 -6.24 9.52
C ASN A 128 -19.64 -6.65 8.04
N LYS A 129 -20.66 -7.45 7.69
CA LYS A 129 -20.84 -7.99 6.34
C LYS A 129 -21.31 -6.97 5.31
N ASP A 130 -21.70 -5.78 5.74
CA ASP A 130 -22.17 -4.71 4.87
C ASP A 130 -21.03 -3.79 4.40
N ILE A 131 -19.80 -4.07 4.84
CA ILE A 131 -18.61 -3.29 4.46
C ILE A 131 -17.71 -4.14 3.54
N ASP A 132 -17.59 -3.73 2.29
CA ASP A 132 -16.71 -4.37 1.31
C ASP A 132 -15.28 -3.78 1.30
N ALA A 133 -15.12 -2.52 1.75
CA ALA A 133 -13.83 -1.85 1.76
C ALA A 133 -13.72 -0.80 2.86
N LEU A 134 -12.50 -0.63 3.40
CA LEU A 134 -12.12 0.44 4.30
C LEU A 134 -10.99 1.25 3.68
N PHE A 135 -11.11 2.56 3.72
CA PHE A 135 -10.08 3.48 3.26
C PHE A 135 -9.58 4.33 4.42
N PRO A 136 -8.27 4.57 4.53
CA PRO A 136 -7.75 5.49 5.50
C PRO A 136 -8.24 6.91 5.20
N TYR A 137 -8.55 7.64 6.24
CA TYR A 137 -8.92 9.04 6.18
C TYR A 137 -7.80 9.89 6.79
N SER A 138 -7.38 10.92 6.08
CA SER A 138 -6.35 11.85 6.56
C SER A 138 -6.96 13.18 6.94
N GLU A 139 -6.64 13.66 8.14
CA GLU A 139 -7.02 14.98 8.63
C GLU A 139 -5.76 15.82 8.89
N PRO A 140 -5.83 17.14 8.70
CA PRO A 140 -6.97 17.93 8.20
C PRO A 140 -7.08 17.97 6.67
N TYR A 141 -6.08 17.42 5.94
CA TYR A 141 -6.03 17.51 4.47
C TYR A 141 -5.75 16.16 3.82
N TYR A 142 -6.34 15.94 2.65
CA TYR A 142 -5.98 14.81 1.81
C TYR A 142 -4.59 15.04 1.21
N TYR A 143 -3.62 14.18 1.57
CA TYR A 143 -2.21 14.40 1.20
C TYR A 143 -1.85 13.95 -0.22
N ASP A 144 -2.51 12.92 -0.75
CA ASP A 144 -2.21 12.40 -2.08
C ASP A 144 -3.05 13.07 -3.18
N ILE A 145 -2.72 14.32 -3.46
CA ILE A 145 -3.41 15.12 -4.48
C ILE A 145 -3.21 14.58 -5.90
N PHE A 146 -2.21 13.73 -6.15
CA PHE A 146 -2.00 13.09 -7.46
C PHE A 146 -3.00 11.97 -7.72
N ALA A 147 -3.46 11.27 -6.68
CA ALA A 147 -4.47 10.25 -6.77
C ALA A 147 -5.90 10.80 -6.75
N LEU A 148 -6.09 12.05 -6.31
CA LEU A 148 -7.41 12.66 -6.23
C LEU A 148 -8.07 12.75 -7.61
N ARG A 149 -9.21 12.09 -7.76
CA ARG A 149 -10.04 12.10 -8.98
C ARG A 149 -11.51 12.20 -8.60
N LYS A 150 -12.24 13.03 -9.33
CA LYS A 150 -13.69 13.10 -9.26
C LYS A 150 -14.23 13.53 -10.63
N GLN A 151 -15.02 12.69 -11.26
CA GLN A 151 -15.58 12.93 -12.57
C GLN A 151 -16.28 14.30 -12.65
N GLY A 152 -15.99 15.06 -13.69
CA GLY A 152 -16.52 16.40 -13.90
C GLY A 152 -15.94 17.49 -13.01
N TRP A 153 -15.08 17.13 -12.04
CA TRP A 153 -14.45 18.09 -11.14
C TRP A 153 -12.91 17.99 -11.14
N VAL A 154 -12.37 16.79 -10.99
CA VAL A 154 -10.92 16.52 -11.05
C VAL A 154 -10.69 15.36 -12.01
N ASP A 155 -10.77 15.64 -13.31
CA ASP A 155 -10.64 14.61 -14.36
C ASP A 155 -9.18 14.29 -14.70
N ASN A 156 -8.26 15.21 -14.35
CA ASN A 156 -6.83 15.14 -14.64
C ASN A 156 -6.01 15.32 -13.35
N ASN A 157 -4.72 15.64 -13.51
CA ASN A 157 -3.83 15.95 -12.40
C ASN A 157 -4.36 17.16 -11.60
N ALA A 158 -4.72 16.94 -10.33
CA ALA A 158 -5.30 17.95 -9.44
C ALA A 158 -4.38 19.17 -9.25
N VAL A 159 -3.05 18.96 -9.22
CA VAL A 159 -2.06 20.05 -9.06
C VAL A 159 -2.09 20.96 -10.28
N LEU A 160 -2.05 20.37 -11.50
CA LEU A 160 -2.10 21.16 -12.74
C LEU A 160 -3.43 21.89 -12.86
N GLN A 161 -4.52 21.26 -12.44
CA GLN A 161 -5.84 21.89 -12.46
C GLN A 161 -5.93 23.06 -11.48
N ALA A 162 -5.41 22.90 -10.25
CA ALA A 162 -5.33 23.96 -9.25
C ALA A 162 -4.45 25.13 -9.74
N HIS A 163 -3.30 24.84 -10.34
CA HIS A 163 -2.45 25.89 -10.96
C HIS A 163 -3.17 26.66 -12.07
N LYS A 164 -3.88 25.98 -12.97
CA LYS A 164 -4.65 26.63 -14.03
C LYS A 164 -5.75 27.52 -13.46
N LEU A 165 -6.48 27.06 -12.43
CA LEU A 165 -7.50 27.85 -11.75
C LEU A 165 -6.89 29.08 -11.06
N LYS A 166 -5.75 28.92 -10.36
CA LYS A 166 -5.04 30.04 -9.73
C LYS A 166 -4.65 31.11 -10.75
N GLN A 167 -4.10 30.70 -11.89
CA GLN A 167 -3.74 31.64 -12.97
C GLN A 167 -4.96 32.34 -13.56
N LYS A 168 -6.04 31.58 -13.81
CA LYS A 168 -7.26 32.11 -14.43
C LYS A 168 -8.00 33.12 -13.54
N PHE A 169 -8.04 32.87 -12.25
CA PHE A 169 -8.84 33.68 -11.32
C PHE A 169 -8.03 34.63 -10.45
N LYS A 170 -6.67 34.66 -10.61
CA LYS A 170 -5.77 35.49 -9.76
C LYS A 170 -6.02 35.30 -8.25
N ILE A 171 -6.45 34.12 -7.85
CA ILE A 171 -6.74 33.80 -6.46
C ILE A 171 -5.38 33.64 -5.75
N GLY A 172 -5.26 34.28 -4.57
CA GLY A 172 -4.08 34.15 -3.71
C GLY A 172 -3.80 32.70 -3.33
N SER A 173 -2.65 32.43 -2.74
CA SER A 173 -2.22 31.07 -2.39
C SER A 173 -3.29 30.35 -1.56
N PHE A 174 -3.97 29.39 -2.15
CA PHE A 174 -4.57 28.32 -1.37
C PHE A 174 -3.42 27.50 -0.81
N PHE A 175 -3.27 27.47 0.48
CA PHE A 175 -2.40 26.52 1.15
C PHE A 175 -3.08 25.15 1.03
N PHE A 176 -2.40 24.24 0.33
CA PHE A 176 -2.66 22.83 0.43
C PHE A 176 -1.70 22.25 1.48
#